data_0249fe050f5832c5d1ff84f39ead0508
#
_entry.id   0249fe050f5832c5d1ff84f39ead0508
#
_cell.length_a   1.000
_cell.length_b   1.000
_cell.length_c   1.000
_cell.angle_alpha   90.00
_cell.angle_beta   90.00
_cell.angle_gamma   90.00
#
_symmetry.space_group_name_H-M   'P 1'
#
loop_
_entity.id
_entity.type
_entity.pdbx_description
1 polymer ?
#
loop_
_entity_poly.entity_id
_entity_poly.type
_entity_poly.pdbx_seq_one_letter_code
_entity_poly.pdbx_strand_id
1 'polypeptide(L)'
;MLCFVVMLYPGPVQATGVGVSPHRLEVEVNPAGLVSSSISVVNTSDEESLYQVYIEEEDLSSWFQITPWEFVLDPGICQEVQIDISPPAMASGEYATKVCVVGLVHNSELTIGCGVKVPVSLRILPSGLPGKFSSITLLVIVFIATPLAVVFFMRRRRKTHAG
;
A
#
# COMPACT_ATOMS: atom_id res chain seq x y z
N MET A 1 -57.30 34.09 28.25
CA MET A 1 -56.09 34.21 27.41
C MET A 1 -55.30 32.89 27.57
N LEU A 2 -55.49 31.96 26.60
CA LEU A 2 -54.92 30.61 26.68
C LEU A 2 -53.57 30.61 25.93
N CYS A 3 -52.46 30.46 26.68
CA CYS A 3 -51.12 30.43 26.11
C CYS A 3 -50.83 29.03 25.58
N PHE A 4 -50.79 28.88 24.24
CA PHE A 4 -50.46 27.61 23.58
C PHE A 4 -48.95 27.47 23.53
N VAL A 5 -48.37 26.65 24.40
CA VAL A 5 -46.93 26.32 24.35
C VAL A 5 -46.75 25.25 23.29
N VAL A 6 -46.23 25.63 22.12
CA VAL A 6 -45.79 24.68 21.09
C VAL A 6 -44.48 24.09 21.52
N MET A 7 -44.47 22.86 21.99
CA MET A 7 -43.25 22.07 22.22
C MET A 7 -42.69 21.67 20.85
N LEU A 8 -41.62 22.35 20.39
CA LEU A 8 -40.78 21.90 19.30
C LEU A 8 -40.01 20.66 19.77
N TYR A 9 -40.43 19.51 19.34
CA TYR A 9 -39.61 18.31 19.46
C TYR A 9 -38.50 18.40 18.40
N PRO A 10 -37.20 18.47 18.80
CA PRO A 10 -36.13 18.28 17.82
C PRO A 10 -36.24 16.85 17.30
N GLY A 11 -36.41 16.68 15.98
CA GLY A 11 -36.35 15.37 15.35
C GLY A 11 -34.98 14.71 15.57
N PRO A 12 -34.87 13.38 15.45
CA PRO A 12 -33.59 12.71 15.58
C PRO A 12 -32.63 13.26 14.51
N VAL A 13 -31.50 13.74 14.95
CA VAL A 13 -30.41 14.11 14.06
C VAL A 13 -29.73 12.78 13.66
N GLN A 14 -29.96 12.35 12.41
CA GLN A 14 -29.29 11.19 11.85
C GLN A 14 -27.83 11.53 11.58
N ALA A 15 -26.92 10.80 12.21
CA ALA A 15 -25.49 10.93 12.02
C ALA A 15 -25.01 9.83 11.06
N THR A 16 -24.49 10.23 9.92
CA THR A 16 -23.75 9.32 9.03
C THR A 16 -22.44 8.94 9.71
N GLY A 17 -22.15 7.64 9.82
CA GLY A 17 -20.97 7.16 10.51
C GLY A 17 -20.17 6.15 9.68
N VAL A 18 -18.85 6.25 9.74
CA VAL A 18 -17.94 5.25 9.19
C VAL A 18 -16.84 4.90 10.20
N GLY A 19 -16.68 3.63 10.47
CA GLY A 19 -15.57 3.09 11.24
C GLY A 19 -14.60 2.36 10.33
N VAL A 20 -13.29 2.51 10.56
CA VAL A 20 -12.26 1.83 9.78
C VAL A 20 -11.20 1.24 10.72
N SER A 21 -10.78 0.01 10.44
CA SER A 21 -9.71 -0.69 11.15
C SER A 21 -8.83 -1.46 10.15
N PRO A 22 -7.50 -1.44 10.31
CA PRO A 22 -6.73 -0.67 11.29
C PRO A 22 -6.73 0.84 10.97
N HIS A 23 -6.34 1.65 11.96
CA HIS A 23 -6.27 3.10 11.82
C HIS A 23 -5.04 3.61 11.04
N ARG A 24 -4.09 2.72 10.72
CA ARG A 24 -2.87 2.98 9.95
C ARG A 24 -2.45 1.72 9.21
N LEU A 25 -1.84 1.88 8.05
CA LEU A 25 -1.16 0.81 7.31
C LEU A 25 0.34 1.13 7.20
N GLU A 26 1.17 0.15 7.56
CA GLU A 26 2.62 0.21 7.36
C GLU A 26 3.00 -0.96 6.46
N VAL A 27 3.55 -0.65 5.30
CA VAL A 27 3.78 -1.63 4.23
C VAL A 27 5.22 -1.54 3.74
N GLU A 28 5.89 -2.68 3.69
CA GLU A 28 7.20 -2.82 3.05
C GLU A 28 7.05 -3.68 1.80
N VAL A 29 7.60 -3.19 0.69
CA VAL A 29 7.52 -3.88 -0.60
C VAL A 29 8.80 -3.73 -1.40
N ASN A 30 9.13 -4.73 -2.22
CA ASN A 30 10.22 -4.62 -3.18
C ASN A 30 9.76 -3.83 -4.43
N PRO A 31 10.67 -3.15 -5.14
CA PRO A 31 10.35 -2.56 -6.45
C PRO A 31 9.81 -3.63 -7.40
N ALA A 32 8.76 -3.29 -8.15
CA ALA A 32 8.00 -4.22 -8.99
C ALA A 32 7.42 -5.44 -8.23
N GLY A 33 7.43 -5.42 -6.90
CA GLY A 33 6.76 -6.43 -6.08
C GLY A 33 5.28 -6.14 -5.93
N LEU A 34 4.55 -7.11 -5.42
CA LEU A 34 3.15 -7.00 -5.04
C LEU A 34 3.03 -7.31 -3.55
N VAL A 35 2.31 -6.48 -2.82
CA VAL A 35 1.94 -6.74 -1.43
C VAL A 35 0.47 -6.43 -1.26
N SER A 36 -0.23 -7.28 -0.53
CA SER A 36 -1.65 -7.12 -0.21
C SER A 36 -1.80 -6.76 1.26
N SER A 37 -2.70 -5.83 1.52
CA SER A 37 -3.16 -5.46 2.86
C SER A 37 -4.67 -5.36 2.83
N SER A 38 -5.32 -5.27 3.99
CA SER A 38 -6.76 -5.07 4.06
C SER A 38 -7.15 -4.07 5.14
N ILE A 39 -8.30 -3.45 4.94
CA ILE A 39 -9.00 -2.65 5.94
C ILE A 39 -10.42 -3.18 6.09
N SER A 40 -10.96 -3.11 7.29
CA SER A 40 -12.37 -3.38 7.56
C SER A 40 -13.11 -2.07 7.70
N VAL A 41 -14.13 -1.87 6.90
CA VAL A 41 -15.02 -0.71 6.92
C VAL A 41 -16.35 -1.13 7.55
N VAL A 42 -16.82 -0.40 8.54
CA VAL A 42 -18.09 -0.66 9.22
C VAL A 42 -19.02 0.54 9.11
N ASN A 43 -20.27 0.27 8.80
CA ASN A 43 -21.32 1.28 8.86
C ASN A 43 -21.74 1.49 10.33
N THR A 44 -21.41 2.66 10.88
CA THR A 44 -21.79 3.04 12.25
C THR A 44 -23.01 3.99 12.27
N SER A 45 -23.66 4.19 11.13
CA SER A 45 -24.94 4.91 11.05
C SER A 45 -26.13 4.00 11.31
N ASP A 46 -27.31 4.60 11.45
CA ASP A 46 -28.57 3.89 11.62
C ASP A 46 -29.27 3.56 10.29
N GLU A 47 -28.67 3.96 9.17
CA GLU A 47 -29.22 3.78 7.81
C GLU A 47 -28.23 3.08 6.89
N GLU A 48 -28.76 2.43 5.84
CA GLU A 48 -27.95 1.92 4.74
C GLU A 48 -27.16 3.04 4.09
N SER A 49 -25.88 2.79 3.83
CA SER A 49 -24.97 3.80 3.28
C SER A 49 -24.10 3.22 2.17
N LEU A 50 -23.86 4.03 1.15
CA LEU A 50 -22.90 3.75 0.08
C LEU A 50 -21.50 4.17 0.54
N TYR A 51 -20.53 3.29 0.41
CA TYR A 51 -19.13 3.55 0.74
C TYR A 51 -18.28 3.55 -0.52
N GLN A 52 -17.35 4.52 -0.60
CA GLN A 52 -16.34 4.59 -1.63
C GLN A 52 -14.95 4.65 -0.99
N VAL A 53 -14.01 3.90 -1.54
CA VAL A 53 -12.64 3.82 -1.06
C VAL A 53 -11.68 4.20 -2.19
N TYR A 54 -10.81 5.16 -1.93
CA TYR A 54 -9.85 5.66 -2.91
C TYR A 54 -8.55 6.17 -2.26
N ILE A 55 -7.53 6.40 -3.05
CA ILE A 55 -6.25 6.98 -2.61
C ILE A 55 -6.31 8.50 -2.77
N GLU A 56 -5.84 9.25 -1.75
CA GLU A 56 -5.88 10.71 -1.73
C GLU A 56 -4.94 11.31 -2.78
N GLU A 57 -3.72 10.80 -2.89
CA GLU A 57 -2.72 11.28 -3.84
C GLU A 57 -2.87 10.61 -5.20
N GLU A 58 -3.24 11.40 -6.20
CA GLU A 58 -3.51 10.95 -7.58
C GLU A 58 -2.27 10.31 -8.22
N ASP A 59 -1.07 10.87 -7.98
CA ASP A 59 0.19 10.37 -8.50
C ASP A 59 0.55 8.95 -8.04
N LEU A 60 0.10 8.58 -6.85
CA LEU A 60 0.32 7.25 -6.27
C LEU A 60 -0.85 6.29 -6.54
N SER A 61 -2.00 6.78 -6.97
CA SER A 61 -3.22 5.97 -7.15
C SER A 61 -3.01 4.77 -8.06
N SER A 62 -2.17 4.92 -9.09
CA SER A 62 -1.84 3.84 -10.05
C SER A 62 -1.07 2.67 -9.43
N TRP A 63 -0.50 2.83 -8.24
CA TRP A 63 0.21 1.76 -7.52
C TRP A 63 -0.73 0.89 -6.69
N PHE A 64 -1.97 1.36 -6.48
CA PHE A 64 -2.94 0.76 -5.59
C PHE A 64 -4.12 0.19 -6.38
N GLN A 65 -4.48 -1.05 -6.10
CA GLN A 65 -5.72 -1.65 -6.55
C GLN A 65 -6.58 -1.95 -5.33
N ILE A 66 -7.77 -1.36 -5.29
CA ILE A 66 -8.71 -1.47 -4.15
C ILE A 66 -9.90 -2.33 -4.58
N THR A 67 -10.22 -3.35 -3.80
CA THR A 67 -11.30 -4.29 -4.12
C THR A 67 -12.06 -4.73 -2.86
N PRO A 68 -13.37 -4.48 -2.76
CA PRO A 68 -14.18 -3.59 -3.62
C PRO A 68 -13.86 -2.10 -3.35
N TRP A 69 -13.92 -1.25 -4.37
CA TRP A 69 -13.73 0.19 -4.21
C TRP A 69 -15.04 0.94 -3.89
N GLU A 70 -16.18 0.30 -4.17
CA GLU A 70 -17.52 0.82 -3.89
C GLU A 70 -18.43 -0.33 -3.43
N PHE A 71 -19.20 -0.10 -2.38
CA PHE A 71 -20.13 -1.08 -1.81
C PHE A 71 -21.17 -0.42 -0.90
N VAL A 72 -22.27 -1.11 -0.66
CA VAL A 72 -23.36 -0.67 0.23
C VAL A 72 -23.33 -1.51 1.50
N LEU A 73 -23.50 -0.87 2.65
CA LEU A 73 -23.59 -1.56 3.94
C LEU A 73 -24.86 -1.17 4.70
N ASP A 74 -25.56 -2.17 5.20
CA ASP A 74 -26.58 -1.99 6.22
C ASP A 74 -25.98 -1.50 7.56
N PRO A 75 -26.78 -0.92 8.45
CA PRO A 75 -26.35 -0.52 9.78
C PRO A 75 -25.63 -1.64 10.54
N GLY A 76 -24.45 -1.35 11.08
CA GLY A 76 -23.65 -2.28 11.86
C GLY A 76 -22.92 -3.36 11.08
N ILE A 77 -23.11 -3.44 9.77
CA ILE A 77 -22.40 -4.41 8.92
C ILE A 77 -21.01 -3.89 8.56
N CYS A 78 -20.07 -4.83 8.43
CA CYS A 78 -18.69 -4.54 8.02
C CYS A 78 -18.35 -5.25 6.70
N GLN A 79 -17.47 -4.60 5.91
CA GLN A 79 -16.89 -5.12 4.68
C GLN A 79 -15.39 -5.06 4.77
N GLU A 80 -14.73 -6.16 4.44
CA GLU A 80 -13.28 -6.17 4.22
C GLU A 80 -12.97 -5.66 2.82
N VAL A 81 -12.04 -4.71 2.74
CA VAL A 81 -11.55 -4.11 1.50
C VAL A 81 -10.09 -4.47 1.36
N GLN A 82 -9.76 -5.20 0.30
CA GLN A 82 -8.39 -5.56 -0.04
C GLN A 82 -7.72 -4.41 -0.79
N ILE A 83 -6.46 -4.17 -0.45
CA ILE A 83 -5.63 -3.12 -1.03
C ILE A 83 -4.34 -3.79 -1.50
N ASP A 84 -4.21 -3.94 -2.81
CA ASP A 84 -3.02 -4.47 -3.46
C ASP A 84 -2.12 -3.32 -3.89
N ILE A 85 -0.84 -3.39 -3.52
CA ILE A 85 0.13 -2.33 -3.72
C ILE A 85 1.26 -2.85 -4.59
N SER A 86 1.45 -2.23 -5.76
CA SER A 86 2.46 -2.63 -6.75
C SER A 86 3.23 -1.41 -7.26
N PRO A 87 4.29 -0.97 -6.55
CA PRO A 87 5.11 0.14 -6.97
C PRO A 87 5.91 -0.20 -8.25
N PRO A 88 6.20 0.78 -9.11
CA PRO A 88 6.99 0.56 -10.31
C PRO A 88 8.43 0.14 -9.97
N ALA A 89 9.12 -0.49 -10.94
CA ALA A 89 10.46 -1.03 -10.76
C ALA A 89 11.53 0.01 -10.39
N MET A 90 11.32 1.26 -10.74
CA MET A 90 12.23 2.36 -10.43
C MET A 90 11.91 3.11 -9.12
N ALA A 91 10.81 2.74 -8.46
CA ALA A 91 10.46 3.35 -7.19
C ALA A 91 11.43 2.91 -6.09
N SER A 92 11.79 3.83 -5.21
CA SER A 92 12.66 3.57 -4.06
C SER A 92 12.45 4.62 -2.98
N GLY A 93 12.66 4.25 -1.72
CA GLY A 93 12.53 5.15 -0.58
C GLY A 93 11.19 5.04 0.13
N GLU A 94 10.81 6.09 0.84
CA GLU A 94 9.61 6.13 1.66
C GLU A 94 8.57 7.05 1.03
N TYR A 95 7.34 6.57 0.98
CA TYR A 95 6.18 7.31 0.48
C TYR A 95 5.10 7.30 1.55
N ALA A 96 4.33 8.37 1.62
CA ALA A 96 3.19 8.49 2.49
C ALA A 96 1.97 8.90 1.67
N THR A 97 0.86 8.21 1.88
CA THR A 97 -0.43 8.51 1.26
C THR A 97 -1.55 8.22 2.25
N LYS A 98 -2.79 8.39 1.84
CA LYS A 98 -3.95 8.05 2.65
C LYS A 98 -4.98 7.31 1.84
N VAL A 99 -5.52 6.25 2.43
CA VAL A 99 -6.75 5.62 1.97
C VAL A 99 -7.92 6.42 2.53
N CYS A 100 -8.72 6.99 1.64
CA CYS A 100 -9.94 7.72 1.98
C CYS A 100 -11.13 6.76 1.89
N VAL A 101 -11.90 6.67 2.96
CA VAL A 101 -13.17 5.95 3.00
C VAL A 101 -14.26 6.98 3.22
N VAL A 102 -15.18 7.11 2.26
CA VAL A 102 -16.28 8.06 2.32
C VAL A 102 -17.60 7.29 2.34
N GLY A 103 -18.41 7.52 3.35
CA GLY A 103 -19.77 7.02 3.45
C GLY A 103 -20.75 8.10 3.01
N LEU A 104 -21.69 7.73 2.14
CA LEU A 104 -22.73 8.61 1.58
C LEU A 104 -24.10 8.05 1.94
N VAL A 105 -24.89 8.83 2.65
CA VAL A 105 -26.32 8.58 2.84
C VAL A 105 -27.09 9.45 1.87
N HIS A 106 -27.92 8.83 1.07
CA HIS A 106 -28.74 9.54 0.08
C HIS A 106 -30.17 9.63 0.57
N ASN A 107 -30.53 10.78 1.09
CA ASN A 107 -31.91 11.14 1.35
C ASN A 107 -32.47 11.94 0.17
N SER A 108 -33.76 11.89 -0.06
CA SER A 108 -34.45 12.45 -1.23
C SER A 108 -34.15 13.92 -1.55
N GLU A 109 -33.63 14.68 -0.58
CA GLU A 109 -33.36 16.11 -0.74
C GLU A 109 -31.87 16.50 -0.51
N LEU A 110 -31.07 15.65 0.18
CA LEU A 110 -29.70 15.97 0.55
C LEU A 110 -28.82 14.73 0.59
N THR A 111 -27.64 14.80 0.01
CA THR A 111 -26.60 13.78 0.20
C THR A 111 -25.66 14.26 1.29
N ILE A 112 -25.59 13.52 2.39
CA ILE A 112 -24.67 13.76 3.51
C ILE A 112 -23.55 12.74 3.43
N GLY A 113 -22.31 13.22 3.51
CA GLY A 113 -21.13 12.37 3.52
C GLY A 113 -20.32 12.55 4.79
N CYS A 114 -19.77 11.43 5.27
CA CYS A 114 -18.70 11.44 6.27
C CYS A 114 -17.50 10.66 5.74
N GLY A 115 -16.30 10.96 6.21
CA GLY A 115 -15.11 10.29 5.70
C GLY A 115 -14.05 10.06 6.77
N VAL A 116 -13.32 8.96 6.63
CA VAL A 116 -12.15 8.62 7.42
C VAL A 116 -10.94 8.48 6.50
N LYS A 117 -9.81 9.03 6.91
CA LYS A 117 -8.54 8.90 6.20
C LYS A 117 -7.61 8.01 7.01
N VAL A 118 -7.20 6.89 6.40
CA VAL A 118 -6.24 5.94 6.98
C VAL A 118 -4.87 6.24 6.41
N PRO A 119 -3.90 6.72 7.20
CA PRO A 119 -2.54 6.97 6.73
C PRO A 119 -1.86 5.65 6.34
N VAL A 120 -1.19 5.67 5.20
CA VAL A 120 -0.40 4.57 4.65
C VAL A 120 1.04 5.01 4.55
N SER A 121 1.93 4.31 5.25
CA SER A 121 3.38 4.47 5.13
C SER A 121 3.91 3.32 4.28
N LEU A 122 4.42 3.64 3.11
CA LEU A 122 4.97 2.67 2.17
C LEU A 122 6.48 2.81 2.12
N ARG A 123 7.20 1.75 2.47
CA ARG A 123 8.64 1.66 2.37
C ARG A 123 9.04 0.72 1.25
N ILE A 124 9.65 1.30 0.20
CA ILE A 124 10.17 0.52 -0.91
C ILE A 124 11.62 0.20 -0.62
N LEU A 125 11.89 -1.09 -0.46
CA LEU A 125 13.23 -1.57 -0.18
C LEU A 125 14.14 -1.25 -1.37
N PRO A 126 15.41 -0.83 -1.15
CA PRO A 126 16.32 -0.62 -2.25
C PRO A 126 16.45 -1.93 -3.02
N SER A 127 16.39 -1.85 -4.36
CA SER A 127 16.69 -3.00 -5.22
C SER A 127 18.09 -3.45 -4.84
N GLY A 128 18.18 -4.47 -3.99
CA GLY A 128 19.47 -5.10 -3.74
C GLY A 128 19.97 -5.54 -5.10
N LEU A 129 21.03 -4.92 -5.60
CA LEU A 129 21.82 -5.55 -6.62
C LEU A 129 21.97 -7.01 -6.18
N PRO A 130 21.81 -8.00 -7.05
CA PRO A 130 22.08 -9.39 -6.73
C PRO A 130 23.60 -9.53 -6.45
N GLY A 131 24.04 -8.89 -5.37
CA GLY A 131 25.42 -8.82 -4.90
C GLY A 131 25.77 -9.95 -3.95
N LYS A 132 24.99 -11.01 -3.95
CA LYS A 132 25.53 -12.31 -3.56
C LYS A 132 26.21 -12.91 -4.79
N PHE A 133 27.41 -12.41 -5.11
CA PHE A 133 28.37 -13.27 -5.73
C PHE A 133 28.43 -14.50 -4.80
N SER A 134 27.77 -15.55 -5.22
CA SER A 134 27.79 -16.80 -4.48
C SER A 134 29.25 -17.10 -4.22
N SER A 135 29.62 -17.48 -3.00
CA SER A 135 31.00 -17.86 -2.67
C SER A 135 31.56 -18.85 -3.69
N ILE A 136 30.69 -19.58 -4.35
CA ILE A 136 30.98 -20.47 -5.50
C ILE A 136 31.51 -19.70 -6.72
N THR A 137 30.94 -18.53 -7.07
CA THR A 137 31.39 -17.74 -8.21
C THR A 137 32.80 -17.17 -7.98
N LEU A 138 33.07 -16.76 -6.74
CA LEU A 138 34.40 -16.27 -6.33
C LEU A 138 35.42 -17.40 -6.35
N LEU A 139 35.05 -18.61 -5.89
CA LEU A 139 35.86 -19.84 -5.96
C LEU A 139 36.18 -20.21 -7.42
N VAL A 140 35.20 -20.18 -8.31
CA VAL A 140 35.39 -20.51 -9.74
C VAL A 140 36.35 -19.52 -10.39
N ILE A 141 36.24 -18.23 -10.12
CA ILE A 141 37.18 -17.21 -10.65
C ILE A 141 38.61 -17.46 -10.15
N VAL A 142 38.79 -17.78 -8.87
CA VAL A 142 40.11 -18.09 -8.31
C VAL A 142 40.68 -19.37 -8.93
N PHE A 143 39.86 -20.42 -9.10
CA PHE A 143 40.32 -21.68 -9.69
C PHE A 143 40.71 -21.56 -11.17
N ILE A 144 40.11 -20.64 -11.93
CA ILE A 144 40.46 -20.40 -13.34
C ILE A 144 41.65 -19.43 -13.45
N ALA A 145 41.75 -18.42 -12.58
CA ALA A 145 42.80 -17.43 -12.63
C ALA A 145 44.20 -17.97 -12.20
N THR A 146 44.24 -18.91 -11.24
CA THR A 146 45.50 -19.46 -10.72
C THR A 146 46.26 -20.27 -11.77
N PRO A 147 45.69 -21.23 -12.53
CA PRO A 147 46.43 -21.97 -13.53
C PRO A 147 46.88 -21.11 -14.71
N LEU A 148 46.10 -20.11 -15.10
CA LEU A 148 46.45 -19.13 -16.15
C LEU A 148 47.66 -18.30 -15.75
N ALA A 149 47.72 -17.83 -14.50
CA ALA A 149 48.84 -17.09 -13.98
C ALA A 149 50.13 -17.94 -13.93
N VAL A 150 50.03 -19.24 -13.52
CA VAL A 150 51.15 -20.18 -13.48
C VAL A 150 51.71 -20.44 -14.89
N VAL A 151 50.82 -20.69 -15.86
CA VAL A 151 51.21 -20.95 -17.27
C VAL A 151 51.88 -19.68 -17.86
N PHE A 152 51.35 -18.50 -17.57
CA PHE A 152 51.92 -17.23 -18.02
C PHE A 152 53.32 -17.01 -17.43
N PHE A 153 53.52 -17.30 -16.15
CA PHE A 153 54.82 -17.15 -15.47
C PHE A 153 55.84 -18.17 -15.98
N MET A 154 55.43 -19.41 -16.23
CA MET A 154 56.32 -20.45 -16.81
C MET A 154 56.77 -20.10 -18.24
N ARG A 155 55.85 -19.56 -19.07
CA ARG A 155 56.19 -19.10 -20.44
C ARG A 155 57.14 -17.91 -20.41
N ARG A 156 57.01 -17.01 -19.45
CA ARG A 156 57.91 -15.86 -19.30
C ARG A 156 59.32 -16.27 -18.87
N ARG A 157 59.48 -17.26 -17.95
CA ARG A 157 60.77 -17.79 -17.53
C ARG A 157 61.51 -18.54 -18.63
N ARG A 158 60.80 -19.23 -19.55
CA ARG A 158 61.45 -19.91 -20.68
C ARG A 158 62.07 -18.94 -21.70
N LYS A 159 61.59 -17.73 -21.82
CA LYS A 159 62.12 -16.73 -22.73
C LYS A 159 63.40 -16.03 -22.19
N THR A 160 63.65 -16.04 -20.89
CA THR A 160 64.82 -15.42 -20.28
C THR A 160 66.07 -16.35 -20.24
N HIS A 161 65.91 -17.64 -20.56
CA HIS A 161 67.06 -18.59 -20.61
C HIS A 161 67.51 -18.96 -22.02
N ALA A 162 66.95 -18.31 -23.05
CA ALA A 162 67.31 -18.58 -24.46
C ALA A 162 67.95 -17.33 -25.13
N GLY A 163 68.64 -16.46 -24.33
CA GLY A 163 69.39 -15.32 -24.84
C GLY A 163 70.80 -15.31 -24.30
#